data_ccf58b42b6bd1d77ade9f10a63f3b41d
#
_entry.id   ccf58b42b6bd1d77ade9f10a63f3b41d
#
_cell.length_a   1.000
_cell.length_b   1.000
_cell.length_c   1.000
_cell.angle_alpha   90.00
_cell.angle_beta   90.00
_cell.angle_gamma   90.00
#
_symmetry.space_group_name_H-M   'P 1'
#
loop_
_entity.id
_entity.type
_entity.pdbx_description
1 polymer ?
#
loop_
_entity_poly.entity_id
_entity_poly.type
_entity_poly.pdbx_seq_one_letter_code
_entity_poly.pdbx_strand_id
1 'polypeptide(L)'
;MLAVITAIGIFISSVYAFDGCYNLGDVIQPEGNLSVSEAFRVYNIVPEYILTPPDDQLVAGYPDVEIRLGTKFSPVRTINSVYLNYPNGAENEMYTVMLLDIDASTGDDEFSAYIHGMFLNSPASNLLLGDQIVPYVPAQPMPGTGYHRYVGLLYQQSEYLNPNQTKYYQLARQRTRFSAMDFAQENNLKEPVAGNFFLAEYTMCENC
;
A
#
# COMPACT_ATOMS: atom_id res chain seq x y z
N MET A 1 -27.12 17.34 -41.37
CA MET A 1 -25.73 16.86 -41.21
C MET A 1 -25.22 17.47 -39.90
N LEU A 2 -25.46 16.76 -38.79
CA LEU A 2 -25.04 17.20 -37.44
C LEU A 2 -23.70 16.57 -37.13
N ALA A 3 -22.69 17.41 -36.88
CA ALA A 3 -21.39 16.95 -36.41
C ALA A 3 -21.45 16.71 -34.89
N VAL A 4 -21.20 15.47 -34.48
CA VAL A 4 -21.02 15.09 -33.08
C VAL A 4 -19.58 15.41 -32.69
N ILE A 5 -19.38 16.41 -31.84
CA ILE A 5 -18.09 16.72 -31.25
C ILE A 5 -17.94 15.86 -30.01
N THR A 6 -17.14 14.81 -30.10
CA THR A 6 -16.70 14.00 -28.97
C THR A 6 -15.61 14.77 -28.20
N ALA A 7 -15.95 15.24 -27.02
CA ALA A 7 -14.98 15.83 -26.10
C ALA A 7 -14.10 14.73 -25.52
N ILE A 8 -12.83 14.68 -25.95
CA ILE A 8 -11.80 13.84 -25.33
C ILE A 8 -11.39 14.55 -24.04
N GLY A 9 -11.82 13.99 -22.91
CA GLY A 9 -11.38 14.44 -21.60
C GLY A 9 -9.89 14.12 -21.42
N ILE A 10 -9.04 15.15 -21.46
CA ILE A 10 -7.64 15.05 -21.08
C ILE A 10 -7.60 15.00 -19.56
N PHE A 11 -7.40 13.82 -18.98
CA PHE A 11 -6.99 13.67 -17.60
C PHE A 11 -5.56 14.21 -17.47
N ILE A 12 -5.45 15.44 -16.97
CA ILE A 12 -4.16 15.98 -16.52
C ILE A 12 -3.89 15.31 -15.17
N SER A 13 -3.16 14.19 -15.19
CA SER A 13 -2.49 13.69 -13.99
C SER A 13 -1.49 14.78 -13.58
N SER A 14 -1.67 15.33 -12.38
CA SER A 14 -0.69 16.21 -11.76
C SER A 14 0.62 15.43 -11.60
N VAL A 15 1.49 15.57 -12.58
CA VAL A 15 2.87 15.10 -12.50
C VAL A 15 3.53 15.99 -11.45
N TYR A 16 3.80 15.44 -10.27
CA TYR A 16 4.75 16.06 -9.36
C TYR A 16 6.09 16.03 -10.06
N ALA A 17 6.51 17.19 -10.57
CA ALA A 17 7.84 17.37 -11.12
C ALA A 17 8.85 17.24 -9.98
N PHE A 18 9.45 16.09 -9.83
CA PHE A 18 10.68 15.92 -9.10
C PHE A 18 11.80 16.50 -10.00
N ASP A 19 12.21 17.75 -9.74
CA ASP A 19 13.46 18.26 -10.27
C ASP A 19 14.61 17.53 -9.58
N GLY A 20 15.13 16.49 -10.18
CA GLY A 20 16.29 15.79 -9.63
C GLY A 20 16.61 14.48 -10.37
N CYS A 21 17.87 14.14 -10.40
CA CYS A 21 18.38 12.88 -10.92
C CYS A 21 17.69 11.68 -10.26
N TYR A 22 17.13 10.81 -11.08
CA TYR A 22 16.50 9.58 -10.61
C TYR A 22 17.57 8.47 -10.49
N ASN A 23 18.15 8.32 -9.32
CA ASN A 23 18.91 7.10 -9.04
C ASN A 23 17.95 6.00 -8.59
N LEU A 24 17.63 5.07 -9.50
CA LEU A 24 16.77 3.94 -9.17
C LEU A 24 17.43 2.99 -8.16
N GLY A 25 18.75 3.05 -8.01
CA GLY A 25 19.49 2.16 -7.11
C GLY A 25 19.31 0.68 -7.44
N ASP A 26 19.92 -0.16 -6.62
CA ASP A 26 19.78 -1.61 -6.74
C ASP A 26 18.45 -2.08 -6.11
N VAL A 27 17.93 -3.20 -6.65
CA VAL A 27 16.85 -3.95 -6.00
C VAL A 27 17.49 -5.09 -5.24
N ILE A 28 17.35 -5.07 -3.91
CA ILE A 28 17.90 -6.08 -3.03
C ILE A 28 16.77 -6.98 -2.55
N GLN A 29 16.79 -8.23 -3.00
CA GLN A 29 15.84 -9.23 -2.54
C GLN A 29 16.22 -9.74 -1.15
N PRO A 30 15.27 -10.12 -0.28
CA PRO A 30 15.56 -10.68 1.02
C PRO A 30 16.34 -11.99 0.90
N GLU A 31 17.26 -12.22 1.80
CA GLU A 31 17.98 -13.48 1.89
C GLU A 31 17.09 -14.57 2.52
N GLY A 32 17.16 -15.78 1.97
CA GLY A 32 16.41 -16.94 2.45
C GLY A 32 14.96 -17.00 1.96
N ASN A 33 14.23 -18.01 2.41
CA ASN A 33 12.84 -18.28 2.07
C ASN A 33 12.01 -18.29 3.36
N LEU A 34 11.76 -17.13 3.94
CA LEU A 34 10.81 -17.01 5.05
C LEU A 34 9.38 -17.22 4.53
N SER A 35 8.56 -17.91 5.29
CA SER A 35 7.11 -17.88 5.11
C SER A 35 6.58 -16.48 5.41
N VAL A 36 5.37 -16.16 4.96
CA VAL A 36 4.73 -14.87 5.24
C VAL A 36 4.67 -14.61 6.74
N SER A 37 4.22 -15.60 7.50
CA SER A 37 4.12 -15.51 8.97
C SER A 37 5.47 -15.25 9.63
N GLU A 38 6.53 -15.92 9.20
CA GLU A 38 7.88 -15.71 9.74
C GLU A 38 8.40 -14.30 9.40
N ALA A 39 8.25 -13.87 8.15
CA ALA A 39 8.70 -12.56 7.70
C ALA A 39 8.00 -11.43 8.48
N PHE A 40 6.67 -11.50 8.64
CA PHE A 40 5.91 -10.49 9.39
C PHE A 40 6.34 -10.41 10.86
N ARG A 41 6.77 -11.52 11.47
CA ARG A 41 7.31 -11.53 12.84
C ARG A 41 8.74 -11.01 12.91
N VAL A 42 9.62 -11.46 12.00
CA VAL A 42 11.04 -11.05 11.97
C VAL A 42 11.17 -9.55 11.74
N TYR A 43 10.27 -8.97 10.92
CA TYR A 43 10.25 -7.54 10.66
C TYR A 43 9.38 -6.73 11.64
N ASN A 44 8.95 -7.32 12.77
CA ASN A 44 8.16 -6.66 13.82
C ASN A 44 6.89 -5.97 13.29
N ILE A 45 6.21 -6.60 12.32
CA ILE A 45 4.88 -6.16 11.88
C ILE A 45 3.82 -6.76 12.80
N VAL A 46 4.09 -7.97 13.29
CA VAL A 46 3.28 -8.71 14.28
C VAL A 46 4.10 -8.82 15.58
N PRO A 47 3.53 -8.51 16.75
CA PRO A 47 2.12 -8.15 17.03
C PRO A 47 1.84 -6.63 17.01
N GLU A 48 2.79 -5.80 16.63
CA GLU A 48 2.76 -4.35 16.87
C GLU A 48 1.64 -3.65 16.06
N TYR A 49 1.51 -3.97 14.77
CA TYR A 49 0.57 -3.29 13.86
C TYR A 49 -0.64 -4.14 13.46
N ILE A 50 -0.52 -5.47 13.56
CA ILE A 50 -1.60 -6.46 13.40
C ILE A 50 -1.35 -7.61 14.38
N LEU A 51 -2.41 -8.24 14.89
CA LEU A 51 -2.28 -9.29 15.89
C LEU A 51 -1.85 -10.62 15.30
N THR A 52 -2.35 -10.96 14.11
CA THR A 52 -2.11 -12.23 13.44
C THR A 52 -1.47 -11.97 12.07
N PRO A 53 -0.38 -12.66 11.73
CA PRO A 53 0.20 -12.53 10.40
C PRO A 53 -0.73 -13.12 9.35
N PRO A 54 -0.73 -12.58 8.11
CA PRO A 54 -1.49 -13.18 7.03
C PRO A 54 -0.94 -14.57 6.66
N ASP A 55 -1.83 -15.44 6.15
CA ASP A 55 -1.48 -16.79 5.71
C ASP A 55 -0.79 -16.77 4.34
N ASP A 56 -1.26 -15.91 3.43
CA ASP A 56 -0.82 -15.86 2.04
C ASP A 56 0.03 -14.62 1.74
N GLN A 57 0.91 -14.78 0.75
CA GLN A 57 1.64 -13.63 0.21
C GLN A 57 0.77 -12.89 -0.82
N LEU A 58 0.56 -11.59 -0.61
CA LEU A 58 -0.05 -10.71 -1.60
C LEU A 58 0.92 -10.52 -2.78
N VAL A 59 0.46 -10.78 -4.00
CA VAL A 59 1.24 -10.49 -5.21
C VAL A 59 1.22 -8.99 -5.45
N ALA A 60 2.39 -8.38 -5.32
CA ALA A 60 2.55 -6.93 -5.37
C ALA A 60 3.86 -6.54 -6.07
N GLY A 61 3.89 -5.37 -6.69
CA GLY A 61 5.10 -4.81 -7.30
C GLY A 61 4.86 -3.51 -8.04
N TYR A 62 5.95 -3.03 -8.63
CA TYR A 62 6.00 -1.90 -9.54
C TYR A 62 6.47 -2.40 -10.91
N PRO A 63 6.42 -1.58 -11.98
CA PRO A 63 6.70 -2.08 -13.34
C PRO A 63 8.03 -2.82 -13.52
N ASP A 64 9.03 -2.48 -12.72
CA ASP A 64 10.41 -3.01 -12.81
C ASP A 64 10.85 -3.78 -11.55
N VAL A 65 9.97 -3.98 -10.57
CA VAL A 65 10.29 -4.68 -9.33
C VAL A 65 9.12 -5.48 -8.77
N GLU A 66 9.36 -6.76 -8.52
CA GLU A 66 8.45 -7.61 -7.75
C GLU A 66 8.79 -7.49 -6.25
N ILE A 67 7.76 -7.27 -5.44
CA ILE A 67 7.90 -7.19 -3.97
C ILE A 67 7.86 -8.60 -3.38
N ARG A 68 8.87 -8.92 -2.57
CA ARG A 68 8.98 -10.19 -1.82
C ARG A 68 9.36 -9.88 -0.38
N LEU A 69 8.45 -9.97 0.53
CA LEU A 69 8.59 -10.00 2.01
C LEU A 69 9.85 -9.30 2.56
N GLY A 70 10.06 -8.02 2.22
CA GLY A 70 11.22 -7.25 2.64
C GLY A 70 12.19 -6.86 1.53
N THR A 71 11.79 -6.94 0.25
CA THR A 71 12.57 -6.38 -0.87
C THR A 71 12.94 -4.93 -0.58
N LYS A 72 14.21 -4.56 -0.78
CA LYS A 72 14.70 -3.19 -0.60
C LYS A 72 14.92 -2.53 -1.96
N PHE A 73 14.44 -1.31 -2.13
CA PHE A 73 14.65 -0.51 -3.33
C PHE A 73 14.41 0.98 -3.08
N SER A 74 14.88 1.80 -4.03
CA SER A 74 14.68 3.25 -3.96
C SER A 74 13.20 3.63 -4.03
N PRO A 75 12.72 4.56 -3.18
CA PRO A 75 11.33 5.03 -3.18
C PRO A 75 10.90 5.63 -4.52
N VAL A 76 11.84 6.09 -5.36
CA VAL A 76 11.59 6.60 -6.72
C VAL A 76 10.84 5.57 -7.59
N ARG A 77 11.05 4.26 -7.38
CA ARG A 77 10.35 3.21 -8.13
C ARG A 77 8.85 3.17 -7.84
N THR A 78 8.43 3.74 -6.69
CA THR A 78 7.03 3.78 -6.27
C THR A 78 6.21 4.92 -6.88
N ILE A 79 6.83 5.82 -7.67
CA ILE A 79 6.14 6.91 -8.37
C ILE A 79 5.12 6.38 -9.38
N ASN A 80 5.42 5.22 -9.98
CA ASN A 80 4.48 4.54 -10.86
C ASN A 80 3.40 3.80 -10.06
N SER A 81 2.32 3.43 -10.75
CA SER A 81 1.26 2.64 -10.12
C SER A 81 1.76 1.28 -9.67
N VAL A 82 1.47 0.94 -8.42
CA VAL A 82 1.63 -0.42 -7.89
C VAL A 82 0.66 -1.36 -8.62
N TYR A 83 1.02 -2.62 -8.81
CA TYR A 83 0.07 -3.68 -9.14
C TYR A 83 -0.16 -4.57 -7.92
N LEU A 84 -1.40 -5.04 -7.75
CA LEU A 84 -1.82 -5.84 -6.61
C LEU A 84 -2.82 -6.91 -7.06
N ASN A 85 -2.49 -8.18 -6.80
CA ASN A 85 -3.34 -9.32 -7.10
C ASN A 85 -3.36 -10.31 -5.94
N TYR A 86 -4.46 -11.05 -5.82
CA TYR A 86 -4.58 -12.15 -4.88
C TYR A 86 -5.07 -13.41 -5.59
N PRO A 87 -4.16 -14.23 -6.17
CA PRO A 87 -4.52 -15.39 -6.98
C PRO A 87 -5.32 -16.47 -6.24
N ASN A 88 -5.18 -16.55 -4.90
CA ASN A 88 -5.92 -17.49 -4.06
C ASN A 88 -7.33 -17.01 -3.69
N GLY A 89 -7.69 -15.78 -4.08
CA GLY A 89 -9.00 -15.20 -3.78
C GLY A 89 -10.11 -15.74 -4.68
N ALA A 90 -11.31 -15.87 -4.13
CA ALA A 90 -12.48 -16.30 -4.91
C ALA A 90 -13.03 -15.15 -5.76
N GLU A 91 -13.55 -15.49 -6.96
CA GLU A 91 -14.04 -14.51 -7.94
C GLU A 91 -15.22 -13.67 -7.43
N ASN A 92 -16.03 -14.22 -6.53
CA ASN A 92 -17.25 -13.57 -6.02
C ASN A 92 -17.05 -12.90 -4.66
N GLU A 93 -15.82 -12.82 -4.17
CA GLU A 93 -15.51 -12.20 -2.90
C GLU A 93 -14.92 -10.80 -3.09
N MET A 94 -15.15 -9.98 -2.09
CA MET A 94 -14.65 -8.61 -2.04
C MET A 94 -13.58 -8.48 -0.97
N TYR A 95 -12.64 -7.59 -1.23
CA TYR A 95 -11.50 -7.38 -0.34
C TYR A 95 -11.30 -5.90 -0.03
N THR A 96 -10.77 -5.64 1.16
CA THR A 96 -10.20 -4.34 1.53
C THR A 96 -8.69 -4.42 1.43
N VAL A 97 -8.09 -3.47 0.70
CA VAL A 97 -6.64 -3.30 0.57
C VAL A 97 -6.18 -2.10 1.35
N MET A 98 -5.15 -2.26 2.17
CA MET A 98 -4.48 -1.17 2.88
C MET A 98 -2.99 -1.14 2.48
N LEU A 99 -2.51 0.02 2.05
CA LEU A 99 -1.08 0.28 1.77
C LEU A 99 -0.59 1.29 2.81
N LEU A 100 0.32 0.86 3.66
CA LEU A 100 0.70 1.57 4.89
C LEU A 100 2.21 1.74 4.99
N ASP A 101 2.67 2.92 5.43
CA ASP A 101 4.01 3.11 6.00
C ASP A 101 3.88 3.04 7.52
N ILE A 102 4.43 1.98 8.11
CA ILE A 102 4.34 1.72 9.55
C ILE A 102 5.49 2.33 10.35
N ASP A 103 6.44 2.98 9.69
CA ASP A 103 7.57 3.68 10.30
C ASP A 103 7.48 5.20 10.11
N ALA A 104 6.41 5.69 9.46
CA ALA A 104 6.18 7.11 9.33
C ALA A 104 6.04 7.73 10.73
N SER A 105 6.89 8.72 11.03
CA SER A 105 6.80 9.47 12.30
C SER A 105 5.46 10.21 12.35
N THR A 106 4.52 9.69 13.12
CA THR A 106 3.16 10.23 13.21
C THR A 106 2.88 10.90 14.56
N GLY A 107 3.91 11.17 15.35
CA GLY A 107 3.81 11.77 16.69
C GLY A 107 3.92 10.74 17.81
N ASP A 108 3.21 10.93 18.92
CA ASP A 108 3.35 10.11 20.14
C ASP A 108 2.68 8.72 20.06
N ASP A 109 2.02 8.39 18.96
CA ASP A 109 1.32 7.10 18.79
C ASP A 109 2.27 6.06 18.18
N GLU A 110 2.90 5.26 19.03
CA GLU A 110 3.98 4.31 18.73
C GLU A 110 3.63 3.25 17.67
N PHE A 111 2.34 2.91 17.51
CA PHE A 111 1.88 1.85 16.58
C PHE A 111 0.89 2.36 15.53
N SER A 112 1.03 3.61 15.16
CA SER A 112 0.21 4.21 14.11
C SER A 112 0.95 4.23 12.78
N ALA A 113 0.18 4.16 11.67
CA ALA A 113 0.71 4.16 10.32
C ALA A 113 0.30 5.41 9.55
N TYR A 114 0.99 5.65 8.43
CA TYR A 114 0.56 6.57 7.38
C TYR A 114 -0.07 5.79 6.23
N ILE A 115 -1.23 6.24 5.74
CA ILE A 115 -1.95 5.57 4.65
C ILE A 115 -1.42 6.05 3.30
N HIS A 116 -0.78 5.14 2.55
CA HIS A 116 -0.34 5.37 1.17
C HIS A 116 -1.45 5.14 0.14
N GLY A 117 -2.40 4.28 0.44
CA GLY A 117 -3.57 4.01 -0.40
C GLY A 117 -4.53 3.04 0.28
N MET A 118 -5.83 3.15 -0.04
CA MET A 118 -6.82 2.22 0.49
C MET A 118 -7.96 2.03 -0.50
N PHE A 119 -8.36 0.76 -0.68
CA PHE A 119 -9.42 0.35 -1.58
C PHE A 119 -10.38 -0.58 -0.85
N LEU A 120 -11.68 -0.37 -1.07
CA LEU A 120 -12.76 -1.25 -0.60
C LEU A 120 -13.35 -2.02 -1.78
N ASN A 121 -14.05 -3.09 -1.49
CA ASN A 121 -14.84 -3.85 -2.47
C ASN A 121 -14.01 -4.32 -3.69
N SER A 122 -12.73 -4.59 -3.46
CA SER A 122 -11.77 -4.95 -4.50
C SER A 122 -11.95 -6.41 -4.93
N PRO A 123 -11.99 -6.72 -6.25
CA PRO A 123 -11.93 -8.09 -6.73
C PRO A 123 -10.51 -8.65 -6.62
N ALA A 124 -10.37 -9.95 -6.32
CA ALA A 124 -9.07 -10.61 -6.13
C ALA A 124 -8.16 -10.53 -7.36
N SER A 125 -8.73 -10.56 -8.56
CA SER A 125 -8.01 -10.56 -9.84
C SER A 125 -7.25 -9.26 -10.13
N ASN A 126 -7.75 -8.13 -9.62
CA ASN A 126 -7.07 -6.83 -9.66
C ASN A 126 -7.62 -5.95 -8.54
N LEU A 127 -6.87 -5.90 -7.45
CA LEU A 127 -7.30 -5.23 -6.23
C LEU A 127 -7.44 -3.70 -6.36
N LEU A 128 -6.85 -3.10 -7.39
CA LEU A 128 -6.97 -1.67 -7.67
C LEU A 128 -8.29 -1.29 -8.40
N LEU A 129 -9.10 -2.27 -8.79
CA LEU A 129 -10.44 -2.02 -9.37
C LEU A 129 -11.52 -1.77 -8.31
N GLY A 130 -11.18 -1.89 -7.03
CA GLY A 130 -12.09 -1.55 -5.94
C GLY A 130 -12.38 -0.05 -5.82
N ASP A 131 -13.27 0.29 -4.89
CA ASP A 131 -13.58 1.68 -4.54
C ASP A 131 -12.41 2.33 -3.82
N GLN A 132 -11.71 3.23 -4.48
CA GLN A 132 -10.57 3.95 -3.90
C GLN A 132 -11.05 5.01 -2.90
N ILE A 133 -10.94 4.71 -1.61
CA ILE A 133 -11.31 5.66 -0.53
C ILE A 133 -10.15 6.54 -0.09
N VAL A 134 -8.90 6.08 -0.24
CA VAL A 134 -7.70 6.90 -0.06
C VAL A 134 -6.84 6.78 -1.32
N PRO A 135 -6.62 7.87 -2.07
CA PRO A 135 -5.80 7.85 -3.27
C PRO A 135 -4.36 7.40 -2.98
N TYR A 136 -3.79 6.61 -3.91
CA TYR A 136 -2.40 6.18 -3.81
C TYR A 136 -1.44 7.37 -3.83
N VAL A 137 -0.44 7.34 -2.96
CA VAL A 137 0.73 8.23 -2.96
C VAL A 137 2.02 7.41 -2.86
N PRO A 138 3.10 7.81 -3.57
CA PRO A 138 4.38 7.11 -3.52
C PRO A 138 5.03 7.10 -2.13
N ALA A 139 5.97 6.19 -1.92
CA ALA A 139 6.81 6.17 -0.73
C ALA A 139 7.69 7.44 -0.67
N GLN A 140 7.70 8.11 0.49
CA GLN A 140 8.46 9.34 0.73
C GLN A 140 9.04 9.34 2.15
N PRO A 141 9.97 8.42 2.47
CA PRO A 141 10.61 8.39 3.78
C PRO A 141 11.43 9.66 4.00
N MET A 142 11.44 10.17 5.22
CA MET A 142 12.16 11.42 5.54
C MET A 142 13.67 11.19 5.59
N PRO A 143 14.49 12.20 5.27
CA PRO A 143 15.94 12.11 5.42
C PRO A 143 16.36 11.76 6.86
N GLY A 144 17.23 10.76 7.00
CA GLY A 144 17.79 10.39 8.30
C GLY A 144 16.93 9.49 9.19
N THR A 145 15.75 9.04 8.69
CA THR A 145 14.88 8.13 9.44
C THR A 145 15.18 6.64 9.19
N GLY A 146 16.10 6.35 8.25
CA GLY A 146 16.46 4.99 7.88
C GLY A 146 15.42 4.31 6.98
N TYR A 147 15.43 2.97 6.97
CA TYR A 147 14.48 2.19 6.21
C TYR A 147 13.10 2.22 6.86
N HIS A 148 12.08 2.59 6.06
CA HIS A 148 10.67 2.46 6.40
C HIS A 148 10.11 1.17 5.82
N ARG A 149 9.22 0.50 6.59
CA ARG A 149 8.46 -0.68 6.17
C ARG A 149 7.14 -0.23 5.53
N TYR A 150 7.00 -0.51 4.24
CA TYR A 150 5.78 -0.25 3.47
C TYR A 150 4.99 -1.54 3.34
N VAL A 151 3.88 -1.64 4.06
CA VAL A 151 3.13 -2.89 4.24
C VAL A 151 1.82 -2.84 3.47
N GLY A 152 1.58 -3.85 2.63
CA GLY A 152 0.31 -4.12 2.00
C GLY A 152 -0.44 -5.21 2.75
N LEU A 153 -1.65 -4.92 3.21
CA LEU A 153 -2.54 -5.85 3.91
C LEU A 153 -3.82 -6.05 3.10
N LEU A 154 -4.28 -7.29 3.02
CA LEU A 154 -5.52 -7.67 2.36
C LEU A 154 -6.46 -8.34 3.35
N TYR A 155 -7.67 -7.79 3.48
CA TYR A 155 -8.73 -8.33 4.31
C TYR A 155 -9.91 -8.76 3.45
N GLN A 156 -10.44 -9.95 3.69
CA GLN A 156 -11.69 -10.39 3.08
C GLN A 156 -12.88 -9.68 3.72
N GLN A 157 -13.80 -9.19 2.90
CA GLN A 157 -15.04 -8.56 3.35
C GLN A 157 -16.18 -9.57 3.42
N SER A 158 -16.97 -9.50 4.48
CA SER A 158 -18.21 -10.29 4.61
C SER A 158 -19.41 -9.65 3.89
N GLU A 159 -19.33 -8.35 3.60
CA GLU A 159 -20.36 -7.56 2.94
C GLU A 159 -19.78 -6.38 2.16
N TYR A 160 -20.59 -5.78 1.31
CA TYR A 160 -20.22 -4.55 0.60
C TYR A 160 -20.10 -3.37 1.58
N LEU A 161 -18.98 -2.69 1.54
CA LEU A 161 -18.74 -1.48 2.33
C LEU A 161 -19.05 -0.24 1.49
N ASN A 162 -20.04 0.55 1.91
CA ASN A 162 -20.42 1.77 1.18
C ASN A 162 -19.28 2.80 1.22
N PRO A 163 -18.61 3.10 0.09
CA PRO A 163 -17.44 4.00 0.05
C PRO A 163 -17.78 5.46 0.36
N ASN A 164 -19.05 5.84 0.31
CA ASN A 164 -19.49 7.23 0.52
C ASN A 164 -19.74 7.59 1.99
N GLN A 165 -19.28 6.76 2.93
CA GLN A 165 -19.38 7.10 4.36
C GLN A 165 -18.41 8.24 4.73
N THR A 166 -18.88 9.16 5.59
CA THR A 166 -18.10 10.33 6.03
C THR A 166 -16.75 9.94 6.64
N LYS A 167 -16.68 8.82 7.37
CA LYS A 167 -15.44 8.31 7.98
C LYS A 167 -14.33 8.07 6.96
N TYR A 168 -14.65 7.61 5.75
CA TYR A 168 -13.66 7.34 4.70
C TYR A 168 -13.10 8.63 4.06
N TYR A 169 -13.93 9.67 3.93
CA TYR A 169 -13.44 10.99 3.48
C TYR A 169 -12.43 11.59 4.45
N GLN A 170 -12.57 11.29 5.75
CA GLN A 170 -11.63 11.77 6.76
C GLN A 170 -10.26 11.08 6.61
N LEU A 171 -10.21 9.79 6.28
CA LEU A 171 -8.97 9.05 6.05
C LEU A 171 -8.13 9.63 4.90
N ALA A 172 -8.78 10.07 3.81
CA ALA A 172 -8.07 10.69 2.68
C ALA A 172 -7.45 12.05 3.05
N ARG A 173 -8.02 12.75 4.03
CA ARG A 173 -7.54 14.06 4.51
C ARG A 173 -6.52 13.93 5.64
N GLN A 174 -6.68 12.95 6.49
CA GLN A 174 -5.82 12.69 7.64
C GLN A 174 -5.24 11.28 7.54
N ARG A 175 -4.16 11.16 6.78
CA ARG A 175 -3.49 9.86 6.51
C ARG A 175 -2.65 9.33 7.66
N THR A 176 -2.31 10.20 8.63
CA THR A 176 -1.47 9.88 9.79
C THR A 176 -2.28 9.31 10.94
N ARG A 177 -1.61 8.64 11.89
CA ARG A 177 -2.23 8.06 13.10
C ARG A 177 -3.31 7.03 12.77
N PHE A 178 -3.07 6.24 11.74
CA PHE A 178 -3.99 5.20 11.32
C PHE A 178 -3.66 3.87 11.99
N SER A 179 -4.67 3.21 12.54
CA SER A 179 -4.60 1.86 13.09
C SER A 179 -5.33 0.89 12.14
N ALA A 180 -4.59 -0.07 11.58
CA ALA A 180 -5.18 -1.11 10.74
C ALA A 180 -6.12 -2.03 11.54
N MET A 181 -5.78 -2.27 12.81
CA MET A 181 -6.59 -3.10 13.72
C MET A 181 -7.93 -2.43 14.04
N ASP A 182 -7.92 -1.14 14.38
CA ASP A 182 -9.15 -0.41 14.68
C ASP A 182 -10.05 -0.33 13.46
N PHE A 183 -9.47 -0.02 12.29
CA PHE A 183 -10.23 0.00 11.04
C PHE A 183 -10.84 -1.37 10.72
N ALA A 184 -10.10 -2.45 10.90
CA ALA A 184 -10.60 -3.81 10.68
C ALA A 184 -11.78 -4.10 11.62
N GLN A 185 -11.63 -3.78 12.90
CA GLN A 185 -12.71 -3.96 13.89
C GLN A 185 -13.97 -3.14 13.56
N GLU A 186 -13.81 -1.86 13.22
CA GLU A 186 -14.91 -0.95 12.87
C GLU A 186 -15.69 -1.36 11.61
N ASN A 187 -15.07 -2.14 10.73
CA ASN A 187 -15.65 -2.59 9.47
C ASN A 187 -15.95 -4.10 9.43
N ASN A 188 -15.95 -4.77 10.58
CA ASN A 188 -16.17 -6.22 10.70
C ASN A 188 -15.25 -7.05 9.80
N LEU A 189 -14.05 -6.58 9.54
CA LEU A 189 -13.00 -7.34 8.89
C LEU A 189 -12.36 -8.26 9.94
N LYS A 190 -12.05 -9.48 9.53
CA LYS A 190 -11.34 -10.44 10.39
C LYS A 190 -9.84 -10.16 10.37
N GLU A 191 -9.03 -11.21 10.47
CA GLU A 191 -7.58 -11.12 10.28
C GLU A 191 -7.22 -10.93 8.79
N PRO A 192 -6.06 -10.35 8.47
CA PRO A 192 -5.64 -10.21 7.10
C PRO A 192 -5.38 -11.57 6.45
N VAL A 193 -5.93 -11.81 5.27
CA VAL A 193 -5.81 -13.08 4.54
C VAL A 193 -4.53 -13.14 3.71
N ALA A 194 -4.03 -12.00 3.24
CA ALA A 194 -2.77 -11.92 2.53
C ALA A 194 -2.02 -10.62 2.88
N GLY A 195 -0.70 -10.66 2.73
CA GLY A 195 0.14 -9.48 2.96
C GLY A 195 1.49 -9.58 2.26
N ASN A 196 2.11 -8.43 2.07
CA ASN A 196 3.46 -8.31 1.56
C ASN A 196 4.05 -6.96 2.01
N PHE A 197 5.36 -6.79 1.93
CA PHE A 197 5.99 -5.52 2.30
C PHE A 197 7.34 -5.34 1.61
N PHE A 198 7.74 -4.08 1.50
CA PHE A 198 9.07 -3.68 1.05
C PHE A 198 9.66 -2.66 2.02
N LEU A 199 10.96 -2.42 1.84
CA LEU A 199 11.72 -1.44 2.61
C LEU A 199 12.26 -0.38 1.65
N ALA A 200 12.08 0.87 2.01
CA ALA A 200 12.69 1.99 1.31
C ALA A 200 13.19 3.03 2.31
N GLU A 201 14.33 3.64 2.00
CA GLU A 201 14.89 4.75 2.76
C GLU A 201 15.10 5.96 1.86
N TYR A 202 15.20 7.13 2.46
CA TYR A 202 15.53 8.34 1.71
C TYR A 202 16.88 8.18 1.01
N THR A 203 16.90 8.40 -0.29
CA THR A 203 18.12 8.39 -1.10
C THR A 203 18.39 9.79 -1.63
N MET A 204 19.53 10.38 -1.24
CA MET A 204 20.00 11.60 -1.88
C MET A 204 20.61 11.26 -3.25
N CYS A 205 20.34 12.09 -4.25
CA CYS A 205 21.10 12.05 -5.49
C CYS A 205 22.48 12.68 -5.24
N GLU A 206 23.52 11.87 -5.21
CA GLU A 206 24.89 12.37 -4.94
C GLU A 206 25.55 13.11 -6.12
N ASN A 207 24.94 13.22 -7.29
CA ASN A 207 25.54 13.84 -8.47
C ASN A 207 24.49 14.50 -9.38
N CYS A 208 23.80 15.49 -8.89
CA CYS A 208 23.00 16.37 -9.73
C CYS A 208 23.70 17.71 -9.92
#